data_952f69b178b099a7d60bf2656f43414c
#
_entry.id   952f69b178b099a7d60bf2656f43414c
#
_cell.length_a   1.000
_cell.length_b   1.000
_cell.length_c   1.000
_cell.angle_alpha   90.00
_cell.angle_beta   90.00
_cell.angle_gamma   90.00
#
_symmetry.space_group_name_H-M   'P 1'
#
loop_
_entity.id
_entity.type
_entity.pdbx_description
1 polymer ?
#
loop_
_entity_poly.entity_id
_entity_poly.type
_entity_poly.pdbx_seq_one_letter_code
_entity_poly.pdbx_strand_id
1 'polypeptide(L)'
;MVLFCEVFLSSHRIKPTSAQALGTERMERAKVIKEELLEQDTRFLAVYVEAKNSCLIMLSEKEDKMGTLAIAVPKPKDLLGPVTSSILVGDKNAVSARMFAEYVAVKKGKIALVSVYLERLDEMQAQAFFMHLIEKVMKKEGEGESAKEATGA
;
A
#
# COMPACT_ATOMS: atom_id res chain seq x y z
N MET A 1 37.76 -13.22 18.64
CA MET A 1 36.78 -12.37 17.92
C MET A 1 36.46 -12.91 16.54
N VAL A 2 37.47 -13.20 15.73
CA VAL A 2 37.27 -13.73 14.37
C VAL A 2 36.65 -15.12 14.39
N LEU A 3 37.06 -15.98 15.29
CA LEU A 3 36.48 -17.32 15.48
C LEU A 3 35.03 -17.30 15.90
N PHE A 4 34.63 -16.32 16.70
CA PHE A 4 33.25 -16.15 17.13
C PHE A 4 32.34 -15.74 15.97
N CYS A 5 32.83 -14.88 15.08
CA CYS A 5 32.09 -14.50 13.89
C CYS A 5 31.95 -15.67 12.90
N GLU A 6 32.95 -16.50 12.79
CA GLU A 6 32.89 -17.68 11.92
C GLU A 6 31.88 -18.71 12.42
N VAL A 7 31.85 -18.95 13.72
CA VAL A 7 30.87 -19.85 14.32
C VAL A 7 29.47 -19.32 14.14
N PHE A 8 29.27 -18.03 14.29
CA PHE A 8 27.97 -17.40 14.08
C PHE A 8 27.52 -17.49 12.61
N LEU A 9 28.41 -17.22 11.67
CA LEU A 9 28.15 -17.37 10.24
C LEU A 9 27.91 -18.83 9.86
N SER A 10 28.64 -19.74 10.44
CA SER A 10 28.43 -21.18 10.24
C SER A 10 27.06 -21.62 10.78
N SER A 11 26.66 -21.11 11.93
CA SER A 11 25.33 -21.37 12.48
C SER A 11 24.23 -20.83 11.58
N HIS A 12 24.46 -19.68 10.93
CA HIS A 12 23.51 -19.14 9.97
C HIS A 12 23.48 -19.91 8.65
N ARG A 13 24.51 -20.65 8.36
CA ARG A 13 24.55 -21.52 7.19
C ARG A 13 23.84 -22.86 7.38
N ILE A 14 23.46 -23.15 8.58
CA ILE A 14 22.59 -24.31 8.80
C ILE A 14 21.19 -23.97 8.32
N LYS A 15 20.95 -24.19 7.26
CA LYS A 15 20.09 -23.99 6.42
C LYS A 15 19.06 -24.62 6.30
N PRO A 16 18.40 -24.11 5.48
CA PRO A 16 17.06 -24.51 5.28
C PRO A 16 17.07 -25.98 5.15
N THR A 17 16.61 -26.52 6.07
CA THR A 17 16.45 -27.93 6.16
C THR A 17 15.39 -28.37 5.18
N SER A 18 15.37 -29.60 4.89
CA SER A 18 14.33 -30.28 4.13
C SER A 18 12.89 -29.90 4.56
N ALA A 19 12.72 -29.42 5.78
CA ALA A 19 11.44 -28.93 6.28
C ALA A 19 10.93 -27.68 5.53
N GLN A 20 11.84 -26.82 5.03
CA GLN A 20 11.44 -25.70 4.20
C GLN A 20 11.12 -26.10 2.76
N ALA A 21 11.71 -27.18 2.29
CA ALA A 21 11.36 -27.75 0.99
C ALA A 21 10.03 -28.48 1.00
N LEU A 22 9.60 -28.98 2.18
CA LEU A 22 8.31 -29.63 2.36
C LEU A 22 7.21 -28.66 2.78
N GLY A 23 7.56 -27.53 3.40
CA GLY A 23 6.66 -26.45 3.73
C GLY A 23 6.41 -25.59 2.52
N THR A 24 5.51 -25.99 1.69
CA THR A 24 5.17 -25.33 0.45
C THR A 24 4.39 -24.02 0.62
N GLU A 25 4.09 -23.60 1.82
CA GLU A 25 3.50 -22.29 2.04
C GLU A 25 4.54 -21.20 1.82
N ARG A 26 4.57 -20.70 0.60
CA ARG A 26 5.28 -19.50 0.26
C ARG A 26 4.71 -18.36 1.08
N MET A 27 5.48 -17.88 2.04
CA MET A 27 5.12 -16.72 2.83
C MET A 27 4.88 -15.54 1.90
N GLU A 28 3.65 -15.11 1.75
CA GLU A 28 3.33 -13.93 0.96
C GLU A 28 3.86 -12.68 1.67
N ARG A 29 4.81 -12.04 1.02
CA ARG A 29 5.38 -10.79 1.49
C ARG A 29 4.57 -9.62 0.95
N ALA A 30 4.63 -8.49 1.64
CA ALA A 30 4.00 -7.27 1.18
C ALA A 30 4.51 -6.88 -0.22
N LYS A 31 3.58 -6.43 -1.05
CA LYS A 31 3.89 -5.95 -2.41
C LYS A 31 4.01 -4.44 -2.39
N VAL A 32 4.95 -3.91 -3.13
CA VAL A 32 5.15 -2.45 -3.27
C VAL A 32 5.04 -2.08 -4.74
N ILE A 33 4.16 -1.14 -5.04
CA ILE A 33 3.94 -0.62 -6.38
C ILE A 33 4.10 0.91 -6.34
N LYS A 34 4.81 1.45 -7.31
CA LYS A 34 4.98 2.88 -7.47
C LYS A 34 4.42 3.30 -8.82
N GLU A 35 3.67 4.38 -8.82
CA GLU A 35 3.14 4.98 -10.02
C GLU A 35 3.31 6.50 -9.99
N GLU A 36 3.37 7.07 -11.16
CA GLU A 36 3.40 8.52 -11.31
C GLU A 36 2.46 8.98 -12.43
N LEU A 37 2.02 10.21 -12.30
CA LEU A 37 1.19 10.89 -13.27
C LEU A 37 1.74 12.31 -13.44
N LEU A 38 1.98 12.72 -14.65
CA LEU A 38 2.42 14.08 -14.97
C LEU A 38 1.22 14.84 -15.55
N GLU A 39 0.73 15.81 -14.80
CA GLU A 39 -0.38 16.66 -15.21
C GLU A 39 -0.09 18.12 -14.86
N GLN A 40 -0.39 19.03 -15.78
CA GLN A 40 -0.20 20.49 -15.58
C GLN A 40 1.21 20.85 -15.08
N ASP A 41 2.24 20.24 -15.69
CA ASP A 41 3.65 20.39 -15.30
C ASP A 41 3.94 20.01 -13.83
N THR A 42 3.04 19.29 -13.20
CA THR A 42 3.20 18.79 -11.84
C THR A 42 3.22 17.28 -11.83
N ARG A 43 4.16 16.71 -11.08
CA ARG A 43 4.28 15.28 -10.92
C ARG A 43 3.49 14.85 -9.69
N PHE A 44 2.57 13.92 -9.88
CA PHE A 44 1.84 13.27 -8.82
C PHE A 44 2.37 11.86 -8.64
N LEU A 45 2.61 11.48 -7.42
CA LEU A 45 3.25 10.22 -7.08
C LEU A 45 2.35 9.39 -6.18
N ALA A 46 2.34 8.09 -6.41
CA ALA A 46 1.67 7.12 -5.56
C ALA A 46 2.62 5.99 -5.21
N VAL A 47 2.74 5.70 -3.92
CA VAL A 47 3.39 4.50 -3.41
C VAL A 47 2.33 3.66 -2.73
N TYR A 48 2.15 2.45 -3.24
CA TYR A 48 1.16 1.50 -2.74
C TYR A 48 1.87 0.30 -2.14
N VAL A 49 1.49 -0.02 -0.91
CA VAL A 49 2.00 -1.20 -0.20
C VAL A 49 0.81 -2.06 0.18
N GLU A 50 0.80 -3.29 -0.28
CA GLU A 50 -0.25 -4.24 0.06
C GLU A 50 0.28 -5.36 0.94
N ALA A 51 -0.30 -5.47 2.12
CA ALA A 51 -0.12 -6.58 3.03
C ALA A 51 -1.35 -7.50 3.00
N LYS A 52 -1.28 -8.61 3.69
CA LYS A 52 -2.37 -9.62 3.71
C LYS A 52 -3.68 -9.05 4.22
N ASN A 53 -3.65 -8.22 5.24
CA ASN A 53 -4.84 -7.69 5.93
C ASN A 53 -5.05 -6.19 5.76
N SER A 54 -4.14 -5.51 5.06
CA SER A 54 -4.16 -4.05 4.99
C SER A 54 -3.45 -3.56 3.74
N CYS A 55 -3.68 -2.30 3.41
CA CYS A 55 -2.94 -1.61 2.38
C CYS A 55 -2.64 -0.18 2.81
N LEU A 56 -1.54 0.34 2.32
CA LEU A 56 -1.11 1.72 2.54
C LEU A 56 -0.89 2.38 1.18
N ILE A 57 -1.46 3.56 1.00
CA ILE A 57 -1.22 4.38 -0.18
C ILE A 57 -0.68 5.73 0.27
N MET A 58 0.46 6.10 -0.25
CA MET A 58 1.04 7.40 -0.04
C MET A 58 0.92 8.21 -1.35
N LEU A 59 0.11 9.24 -1.32
CA LEU A 59 -0.14 10.14 -2.44
C LEU A 59 0.57 11.47 -2.18
N SER A 60 1.39 11.90 -3.11
CA SER A 60 2.18 13.11 -2.93
C SER A 60 2.39 13.89 -4.22
N GLU A 61 2.57 15.19 -4.07
CA GLU A 61 2.90 16.12 -5.13
C GLU A 61 4.41 16.32 -5.17
N LYS A 62 5.03 16.15 -6.34
CA LYS A 62 6.45 16.33 -6.63
C LYS A 62 7.41 15.31 -6.06
N GLU A 63 7.39 15.06 -4.79
CA GLU A 63 8.30 14.16 -4.08
C GLU A 63 7.52 13.25 -3.16
N ASP A 64 8.04 12.07 -2.91
CA ASP A 64 7.43 11.13 -1.96
C ASP A 64 7.49 11.70 -0.55
N LYS A 65 6.36 12.22 -0.07
CA LYS A 65 6.22 12.78 1.28
C LYS A 65 4.94 12.28 1.92
N MET A 66 5.01 12.09 3.22
CA MET A 66 3.83 11.79 4.02
C MET A 66 3.13 13.09 4.40
N GLY A 67 1.84 13.14 4.19
CA GLY A 67 0.98 14.25 4.58
C GLY A 67 -0.06 13.82 5.62
N THR A 68 -1.27 14.31 5.45
CA THR A 68 -2.40 13.91 6.30
C THR A 68 -2.71 12.43 6.09
N LEU A 69 -2.68 11.68 7.16
CA LEU A 69 -2.87 10.23 7.15
C LEU A 69 -4.25 9.88 7.72
N ALA A 70 -5.04 9.19 6.91
CA ALA A 70 -6.34 8.66 7.31
C ALA A 70 -6.32 7.13 7.31
N ILE A 71 -7.12 6.56 8.17
CA ILE A 71 -7.38 5.12 8.20
C ILE A 71 -8.86 4.86 7.96
N ALA A 72 -9.19 3.84 7.19
CA ALA A 72 -10.54 3.33 7.05
C ALA A 72 -10.56 1.82 7.29
N VAL A 73 -11.60 1.38 7.97
CA VAL A 73 -11.78 -0.03 8.30
C VAL A 73 -13.04 -0.53 7.60
N PRO A 74 -12.94 -1.60 6.78
CA PRO A 74 -14.09 -2.16 6.12
C PRO A 74 -15.04 -2.75 7.15
N LYS A 75 -16.34 -2.60 6.93
CA LYS A 75 -17.33 -3.23 7.78
C LYS A 75 -17.57 -4.68 7.38
N PRO A 76 -17.88 -5.54 8.34
CA PRO A 76 -18.40 -6.86 8.03
C PRO A 76 -19.65 -6.77 7.15
N LYS A 77 -19.85 -7.75 6.28
CA LYS A 77 -20.97 -7.76 5.33
C LYS A 77 -22.34 -7.68 5.99
N ASP A 78 -22.42 -8.06 7.23
CA ASP A 78 -23.68 -8.10 8.00
C ASP A 78 -24.05 -6.75 8.62
N LEU A 79 -23.13 -5.78 8.61
CA LEU A 79 -23.38 -4.46 9.19
C LEU A 79 -23.68 -3.44 8.10
N LEU A 80 -24.88 -2.89 8.16
CA LEU A 80 -25.30 -1.79 7.28
C LEU A 80 -24.66 -0.47 7.73
N GLY A 81 -24.38 0.39 6.78
CA GLY A 81 -23.89 1.74 7.02
C GLY A 81 -22.55 2.06 6.36
N PRO A 82 -22.10 3.31 6.41
CA PRO A 82 -20.87 3.72 5.78
C PRO A 82 -19.64 3.12 6.47
N VAL A 83 -18.55 3.03 5.71
CA VAL A 83 -17.25 2.62 6.24
C VAL A 83 -16.80 3.63 7.30
N THR A 84 -16.20 3.15 8.36
CA THR A 84 -15.65 4.00 9.41
C THR A 84 -14.27 4.48 9.04
N SER A 85 -14.03 5.77 9.07
CA SER A 85 -12.74 6.38 8.81
C SER A 85 -12.36 7.40 9.89
N SER A 86 -11.07 7.59 10.08
CA SER A 86 -10.53 8.54 11.04
C SER A 86 -9.22 9.14 10.54
N ILE A 87 -8.93 10.37 10.93
CA ILE A 87 -7.65 10.99 10.70
C ILE A 87 -6.71 10.59 11.84
N LEU A 88 -5.54 10.10 11.50
CA LEU A 88 -4.50 9.73 12.46
C LEU A 88 -3.51 10.88 12.70
N VAL A 89 -3.11 11.55 11.62
CA VAL A 89 -2.10 12.61 11.67
C VAL A 89 -2.44 13.68 10.63
N GLY A 90 -2.26 14.93 10.99
CA GLY A 90 -2.46 16.06 10.10
C GLY A 90 -3.90 16.56 10.05
N ASP A 91 -4.08 17.67 9.40
CA ASP A 91 -5.38 18.33 9.25
C ASP A 91 -5.62 18.84 7.82
N LYS A 92 -4.56 19.17 7.11
CA LYS A 92 -4.66 19.63 5.73
C LYS A 92 -5.03 18.46 4.81
N ASN A 93 -6.00 18.69 3.94
CA ASN A 93 -6.50 17.66 3.01
C ASN A 93 -7.18 16.46 3.72
N ALA A 94 -7.73 16.68 4.89
CA ALA A 94 -8.35 15.63 5.69
C ALA A 94 -9.54 14.98 5.00
N VAL A 95 -10.33 15.77 4.27
CA VAL A 95 -11.52 15.29 3.54
C VAL A 95 -11.09 14.29 2.45
N SER A 96 -10.11 14.66 1.64
CA SER A 96 -9.59 13.78 0.58
C SER A 96 -8.95 12.54 1.15
N ALA A 97 -8.14 12.65 2.20
CA ALA A 97 -7.50 11.51 2.83
C ALA A 97 -8.52 10.49 3.33
N ARG A 98 -9.58 10.94 4.00
CA ARG A 98 -10.68 10.07 4.46
C ARG A 98 -11.43 9.44 3.29
N MET A 99 -11.79 10.24 2.30
CA MET A 99 -12.52 9.77 1.12
C MET A 99 -11.76 8.67 0.38
N PHE A 100 -10.47 8.87 0.15
CA PHE A 100 -9.62 7.87 -0.49
C PHE A 100 -9.45 6.62 0.36
N ALA A 101 -9.26 6.78 1.67
CA ALA A 101 -9.15 5.64 2.57
C ALA A 101 -10.42 4.79 2.57
N GLU A 102 -11.58 5.42 2.63
CA GLU A 102 -12.89 4.75 2.57
C GLU A 102 -13.08 4.02 1.24
N TYR A 103 -12.75 4.68 0.13
CA TYR A 103 -12.82 4.09 -1.21
C TYR A 103 -11.96 2.84 -1.33
N VAL A 104 -10.71 2.92 -0.89
CA VAL A 104 -9.77 1.80 -0.96
C VAL A 104 -10.20 0.66 -0.04
N ALA A 105 -10.65 0.98 1.18
CA ALA A 105 -11.13 -0.03 2.12
C ALA A 105 -12.32 -0.83 1.56
N VAL A 106 -13.25 -0.16 0.91
CA VAL A 106 -14.40 -0.81 0.26
C VAL A 106 -13.94 -1.69 -0.91
N LYS A 107 -13.07 -1.15 -1.77
CA LYS A 107 -12.59 -1.87 -2.95
C LYS A 107 -11.77 -3.10 -2.62
N LYS A 108 -10.90 -2.99 -1.63
CA LYS A 108 -9.99 -4.07 -1.24
C LYS A 108 -10.55 -5.01 -0.17
N GLY A 109 -11.56 -4.58 0.56
CA GLY A 109 -12.06 -5.33 1.71
C GLY A 109 -11.02 -5.48 2.82
N LYS A 110 -10.09 -4.53 2.93
CA LYS A 110 -8.98 -4.54 3.89
C LYS A 110 -8.91 -3.19 4.61
N ILE A 111 -8.20 -3.17 5.72
CA ILE A 111 -7.86 -1.91 6.38
C ILE A 111 -7.04 -1.07 5.40
N ALA A 112 -7.45 0.16 5.16
CA ALA A 112 -6.76 1.07 4.25
C ALA A 112 -6.20 2.27 5.00
N LEU A 113 -4.93 2.56 4.78
CA LEU A 113 -4.29 3.78 5.22
C LEU A 113 -3.96 4.61 3.98
N VAL A 114 -4.34 5.87 3.98
CA VAL A 114 -4.05 6.78 2.86
C VAL A 114 -3.45 8.06 3.39
N SER A 115 -2.29 8.41 2.88
CA SER A 115 -1.62 9.68 3.15
C SER A 115 -1.74 10.60 1.95
N VAL A 116 -2.10 11.86 2.18
CA VAL A 116 -2.24 12.88 1.13
C VAL A 116 -1.36 14.06 1.45
N TYR A 117 -0.41 14.34 0.56
CA TYR A 117 0.47 15.49 0.62
C TYR A 117 0.33 16.35 -0.63
N LEU A 118 -0.07 17.60 -0.44
CA LEU A 118 -0.16 18.61 -1.50
C LEU A 118 0.65 19.84 -1.11
N GLU A 119 1.38 20.39 -2.07
CA GLU A 119 2.22 21.56 -1.85
C GLU A 119 1.62 22.84 -2.47
N ARG A 120 1.25 22.76 -3.72
CA ARG A 120 0.77 23.92 -4.48
C ARG A 120 -0.67 23.83 -4.91
N LEU A 121 -1.12 22.63 -5.25
CA LEU A 121 -2.47 22.45 -5.77
C LEU A 121 -3.50 22.42 -4.67
N ASP A 122 -4.69 22.91 -5.03
CA ASP A 122 -5.86 22.81 -4.18
C ASP A 122 -6.36 21.36 -4.10
N GLU A 123 -6.93 21.03 -2.95
CA GLU A 123 -7.44 19.69 -2.66
C GLU A 123 -8.42 19.19 -3.73
N MET A 124 -9.34 20.06 -4.16
CA MET A 124 -10.34 19.69 -5.17
C MET A 124 -9.72 19.37 -6.54
N GLN A 125 -8.72 20.14 -6.94
CA GLN A 125 -8.04 19.92 -8.22
C GLN A 125 -7.24 18.63 -8.23
N ALA A 126 -6.62 18.31 -7.12
CA ALA A 126 -5.79 17.12 -6.98
C ALA A 126 -6.59 15.82 -6.84
N GLN A 127 -7.85 15.90 -6.39
CA GLN A 127 -8.67 14.71 -6.16
C GLN A 127 -8.81 13.80 -7.38
N ALA A 128 -9.05 14.38 -8.54
CA ALA A 128 -9.19 13.61 -9.79
C ALA A 128 -7.89 12.90 -10.17
N PHE A 129 -6.76 13.58 -10.02
CA PHE A 129 -5.45 13.00 -10.34
C PHE A 129 -5.06 11.90 -9.36
N PHE A 130 -5.29 12.09 -8.08
CA PHE A 130 -5.02 11.08 -7.07
C PHE A 130 -5.97 9.89 -7.18
N MET A 131 -7.24 10.10 -7.50
CA MET A 131 -8.15 8.99 -7.75
C MET A 131 -7.69 8.13 -8.92
N HIS A 132 -7.25 8.77 -10.00
CA HIS A 132 -6.70 8.06 -11.16
C HIS A 132 -5.45 7.24 -10.79
N LEU A 133 -4.55 7.80 -9.97
CA LEU A 133 -3.38 7.09 -9.46
C LEU A 133 -3.74 5.89 -8.58
N ILE A 134 -4.72 6.05 -7.69
CA ILE A 134 -5.24 4.97 -6.84
C ILE A 134 -5.74 3.81 -7.70
N GLU A 135 -6.57 4.10 -8.69
CA GLU A 135 -7.09 3.08 -9.61
C GLU A 135 -5.97 2.39 -10.39
N LYS A 136 -4.98 3.18 -10.82
CA LYS A 136 -3.83 2.67 -11.57
C LYS A 136 -2.98 1.70 -10.74
N VAL A 137 -2.67 2.02 -9.48
CA VAL A 137 -1.89 1.13 -8.62
C VAL A 137 -2.67 -0.13 -8.23
N MET A 138 -3.98 -0.01 -7.98
CA MET A 138 -4.83 -1.15 -7.67
C MET A 138 -4.99 -2.10 -8.87
N LYS A 139 -5.06 -1.56 -10.07
CA LYS A 139 -5.13 -2.36 -11.30
C LYS A 139 -3.83 -3.14 -11.55
N LYS A 140 -2.68 -2.49 -11.40
CA LYS A 140 -1.38 -3.14 -11.53
C LYS A 140 -1.15 -4.25 -10.51
N GLU A 141 -1.67 -4.09 -9.33
CA GLU A 141 -1.61 -5.14 -8.32
C GLU A 141 -2.34 -6.40 -8.80
N GLY A 142 -3.56 -6.25 -9.33
CA GLY A 142 -4.34 -7.36 -9.88
C GLY A 142 -3.68 -8.04 -11.07
N GLU A 143 -3.03 -7.28 -11.95
CA GLU A 143 -2.30 -7.84 -13.11
C GLU A 143 -1.06 -8.64 -12.68
N GLY A 144 -0.37 -8.21 -11.63
CA GLY A 144 0.78 -8.94 -11.07
C GLY A 144 0.41 -10.27 -10.45
N GLU A 145 -0.79 -10.39 -9.92
CA GLU A 145 -1.32 -11.63 -9.36
C GLU A 145 -1.73 -12.62 -10.46
N SER A 146 -2.39 -12.12 -11.48
CA SER A 146 -2.79 -12.92 -12.65
C SER A 146 -1.58 -13.48 -13.42
N ALA A 147 -0.50 -12.71 -13.55
CA ALA A 147 0.73 -13.15 -14.19
C ALA A 147 1.47 -14.22 -13.37
N LYS A 148 1.37 -14.18 -12.05
CA LYS A 148 1.96 -15.19 -11.17
C LYS A 148 1.20 -16.52 -11.21
N GLU A 149 -0.10 -16.50 -11.33
CA GLU A 149 -0.91 -17.71 -11.50
C GLU A 149 -0.63 -18.38 -12.84
N ALA A 150 -0.45 -17.60 -13.90
CA ALA A 150 -0.14 -18.12 -15.24
C ALA A 150 1.25 -18.73 -15.34
N THR A 151 2.22 -18.27 -14.55
CA THR A 151 3.59 -18.79 -14.53
C THR A 151 3.84 -19.84 -13.45
N GLY A 152 2.91 -20.01 -12.53
CA GLY A 152 3.01 -20.97 -11.44
C GLY A 152 2.53 -22.38 -11.74
N ALA A 153 2.18 -22.62 -12.97
CA ALA A 153 1.70 -23.96 -13.39
C ALA A 153 2.84 -24.97 -13.55
#